data_4a184ca53213312ddc6a1b6a221d671e
#
_entry.id   4a184ca53213312ddc6a1b6a221d671e
#
_cell.length_a   1.000
_cell.length_b   1.000
_cell.length_c   1.000
_cell.angle_alpha   90.00
_cell.angle_beta   90.00
_cell.angle_gamma   90.00
#
_symmetry.space_group_name_H-M   'P 1'
#
loop_
_entity.id
_entity.type
_entity.pdbx_description
1 polymer ?
#
loop_
_entity_poly.entity_id
_entity_poly.type
_entity_poly.pdbx_seq_one_letter_code
_entity_poly.pdbx_strand_id
1 'polypeptide(L)' 'MDDYLDIKDAKWVLVLGTDEKDSITCTIDGATVQVPLVKGNRHYDEIMRQVDAGKLTIADAE' A
#
# COMPACT_ATOMS: atom_id res chain seq x y z
N MET A 1 -22.95 -0.26 2.14
CA MET A 1 -22.04 -0.62 1.04
C MET A 1 -20.63 -0.24 1.41
N ASP A 2 -19.70 -1.11 1.16
CA ASP A 2 -18.30 -0.91 1.51
C ASP A 2 -17.59 -0.10 0.43
N ASP A 3 -17.04 1.05 0.80
CA ASP A 3 -16.33 1.92 -0.14
C ASP A 3 -14.84 1.61 -0.23
N TYR A 4 -14.39 0.57 0.47
CA TYR A 4 -12.98 0.21 0.49
C TYR A 4 -12.62 -0.71 -0.67
N LEU A 5 -11.47 -0.46 -1.27
CA LEU A 5 -10.91 -1.38 -2.24
C LEU A 5 -10.47 -2.67 -1.54
N ASP A 6 -10.48 -3.78 -2.28
CA ASP A 6 -10.01 -5.06 -1.76
C ASP A 6 -8.49 -5.12 -1.90
N ILE A 7 -7.78 -4.62 -0.89
CA ILE A 7 -6.33 -4.54 -0.88
C ILE A 7 -5.77 -5.60 0.05
N LYS A 8 -4.84 -6.40 -0.47
CA LYS A 8 -4.22 -7.50 0.28
C LYS A 8 -2.71 -7.49 0.07
N ASP A 9 -2.00 -8.18 0.97
CA ASP A 9 -0.57 -8.43 0.84
C ASP A 9 0.24 -7.14 0.66
N ALA A 10 -0.17 -6.09 1.34
CA ALA A 10 0.53 -4.81 1.27
C ALA A 10 1.89 -4.93 1.96
N LYS A 11 2.92 -4.41 1.30
CA LYS A 11 4.28 -4.53 1.76
C LYS A 11 5.10 -3.33 1.29
N TRP A 12 5.94 -2.82 2.16
CA TRP A 12 6.84 -1.73 1.81
C TRP A 12 7.91 -2.20 0.84
N VAL A 13 8.26 -1.33 -0.11
CA VAL A 13 9.39 -1.54 -1.01
C VAL A 13 10.40 -0.46 -0.72
N LEU A 14 11.63 -0.83 -0.46
CA LEU A 14 12.68 0.12 -0.13
C LEU A 14 13.47 0.52 -1.38
N VAL A 15 14.04 1.72 -1.32
CA VAL A 15 15.01 2.15 -2.33
C VAL A 15 16.22 1.23 -2.23
N LEU A 16 16.69 0.73 -3.35
CA LEU A 16 17.78 -0.23 -3.40
C LEU A 16 19.00 0.27 -2.63
N GLY A 17 19.46 -0.55 -1.68
CA GLY A 17 20.65 -0.24 -0.90
C GLY A 17 20.41 0.72 0.28
N THR A 18 19.14 1.06 0.57
CA THR A 18 18.82 1.97 1.66
C THR A 18 17.66 1.42 2.48
N ASP A 19 17.37 2.10 3.59
CA ASP A 19 16.19 1.83 4.40
C ASP A 19 15.03 2.77 4.08
N GLU A 20 15.16 3.57 3.04
CA GLU A 20 14.11 4.50 2.65
C GLU A 20 12.99 3.79 1.92
N LYS A 21 11.76 4.11 2.30
CA LYS A 21 10.58 3.55 1.65
C LYS A 21 10.38 4.21 0.29
N ASP A 22 10.27 3.40 -0.73
CA ASP A 22 10.10 3.83 -2.11
C ASP A 22 8.63 3.77 -2.54
N SER A 23 7.98 2.66 -2.23
CA SER A 23 6.61 2.42 -2.66
C SER A 23 5.98 1.33 -1.81
N ILE A 24 4.74 1.00 -2.15
CA ILE A 24 4.03 -0.12 -1.51
C ILE A 24 3.60 -1.08 -2.61
N THR A 25 3.94 -2.36 -2.44
CA THR A 25 3.43 -3.41 -3.31
C THR A 25 2.24 -4.05 -2.62
N CYS A 26 1.16 -4.23 -3.35
CA CYS A 26 -0.03 -4.86 -2.79
C CYS A 26 -0.82 -5.54 -3.89
N THR A 27 -1.84 -6.29 -3.49
CA THR A 27 -2.77 -6.92 -4.42
C THR A 27 -4.11 -6.21 -4.30
N ILE A 28 -4.59 -5.67 -5.40
CA ILE A 28 -5.88 -4.99 -5.47
C ILE A 28 -6.74 -5.73 -6.49
N ASP A 29 -7.89 -6.25 -6.02
CA ASP A 29 -8.83 -7.02 -6.85
C ASP A 29 -8.15 -8.17 -7.59
N GLY A 30 -7.19 -8.81 -6.93
CA GLY A 30 -6.49 -9.96 -7.50
C GLY A 30 -5.30 -9.60 -8.38
N ALA A 31 -5.00 -8.34 -8.58
CA ALA A 31 -3.87 -7.88 -9.38
C ALA A 31 -2.79 -7.28 -8.49
N THR A 32 -1.54 -7.69 -8.69
CA THR A 32 -0.42 -7.11 -7.96
C THR A 32 -0.06 -5.76 -8.58
N VAL A 33 0.00 -4.74 -7.74
CA VAL A 33 0.32 -3.38 -8.17
C VAL A 33 1.37 -2.78 -7.26
N GLN A 34 2.11 -1.83 -7.78
CA GLN A 34 3.07 -1.04 -7.02
C GLN A 34 2.55 0.38 -6.93
N VAL A 35 2.44 0.89 -5.71
CA VAL A 35 1.80 2.19 -5.45
C VAL A 35 2.86 3.18 -4.96
N PRO A 36 3.06 4.29 -5.65
CA PRO A 36 4.03 5.29 -5.21
C PRO A 36 3.57 6.01 -3.95
N LEU A 37 4.52 6.50 -3.16
CA LEU A 37 4.23 7.23 -1.91
C LEU A 37 3.99 8.70 -2.23
N VAL A 38 2.92 8.98 -2.95
CA VAL A 38 2.60 10.34 -3.39
C VAL A 38 1.19 10.69 -2.92
N LYS A 39 1.07 11.77 -2.16
CA LYS A 39 -0.23 12.28 -1.75
C LYS A 39 -1.03 12.69 -2.98
N GLY A 40 -2.31 12.37 -2.98
CA GLY A 40 -3.16 12.62 -4.13
C GLY A 40 -3.25 11.43 -5.07
N ASN A 41 -2.34 10.46 -4.94
CA ASN A 41 -2.49 9.21 -5.67
C ASN A 41 -3.64 8.43 -5.05
N ARG A 42 -4.60 8.04 -5.87
CA ARG A 42 -5.82 7.39 -5.38
C ARG A 42 -5.54 6.12 -4.59
N HIS A 43 -4.66 5.27 -5.10
CA HIS A 43 -4.35 4.02 -4.42
C HIS A 43 -3.60 4.26 -3.12
N TYR A 44 -2.66 5.20 -3.12
CA TYR A 44 -1.92 5.54 -1.91
C TYR A 44 -2.85 6.08 -0.83
N ASP A 45 -3.73 7.01 -1.20
CA ASP A 45 -4.68 7.58 -0.26
C ASP A 45 -5.61 6.52 0.32
N GLU A 46 -6.05 5.59 -0.51
CA GLU A 46 -6.92 4.50 -0.06
C GLU A 46 -6.18 3.56 0.89
N ILE A 47 -4.93 3.23 0.59
CA ILE A 47 -4.12 2.38 1.46
C ILE A 47 -3.97 3.04 2.83
N MET A 48 -3.62 4.31 2.86
CA MET A 48 -3.44 5.03 4.12
C MET A 48 -4.76 5.11 4.89
N ARG A 49 -5.86 5.31 4.20
CA ARG A 49 -7.18 5.35 4.85
C ARG A 49 -7.50 4.03 5.52
N GLN A 50 -7.21 2.91 4.87
CA GLN A 50 -7.47 1.59 5.42
C GLN A 50 -6.54 1.27 6.59
N VAL A 51 -5.29 1.68 6.50
CA VAL A 51 -4.34 1.50 7.60
C VAL A 51 -4.79 2.30 8.82
N ASP A 52 -5.20 3.54 8.62
CA ASP A 52 -5.67 4.39 9.68
C ASP A 52 -6.95 3.86 10.33
N ALA A 53 -7.78 3.23 9.54
CA ALA A 53 -9.02 2.63 10.02
C ALA A 53 -8.82 1.26 10.67
N GLY A 54 -7.60 0.74 10.67
CA GLY A 54 -7.29 -0.57 11.24
C GLY A 54 -7.73 -1.75 10.37
N LYS A 55 -8.02 -1.50 9.09
CA LYS A 55 -8.48 -2.53 8.17
C LYS A 55 -7.36 -3.16 7.36
N LEU A 56 -6.20 -2.53 7.32
CA LEU A 56 -5.07 -2.97 6.52
C LEU A 56 -3.78 -2.80 7.29
N THR A 57 -2.89 -3.76 7.17
CA THR A 57 -1.55 -3.68 7.74
C THR A 57 -0.55 -3.80 6.60
N ILE A 58 0.43 -2.90 6.58
CA ILE A 58 1.51 -2.95 5.59
C ILE A 58 2.68 -3.67 6.22
N ALA A 59 3.08 -4.79 5.63
CA ALA A 59 4.19 -5.60 6.14
C ALA A 59 5.52 -4.86 5.91
N ASP A 60 6.48 -5.16 6.77
CA ASP A 60 7.83 -4.61 6.62
C ASP A 60 8.49 -5.13 5.35
N ALA A 61 9.35 -4.32 4.76
CA ALA A 61 10.15 -4.73 3.63
C ALA A 61 11.15 -5.81 4.04
N GLU A 62 11.44 -6.69 3.13
CA GLU A 62 12.44 -7.73 3.34
C GLU A 62 13.80 -7.29 2.81
#